data_2a023f0317fae1c51f7675738fb60776
#
_entry.id   2a023f0317fae1c51f7675738fb60776
#
_cell.length_a   1.000
_cell.length_b   1.000
_cell.length_c   1.000
_cell.angle_alpha   90.00
_cell.angle_beta   90.00
_cell.angle_gamma   90.00
#
_symmetry.space_group_name_H-M   'P 1'
#
loop_
_entity.id
_entity.type
_entity.pdbx_description
1 polymer ?
#
loop_
_entity_poly.entity_id
_entity_poly.type
_entity_poly.pdbx_seq_one_letter_code
_entity_poly.pdbx_strand_id
1 'polypeptide(L)'
;MKKMSLEDFLANDDVVTGYHINKWQYSNSDNLSRLCKRFINRNLLKALNISSLPLEIRLESLAKARILSEKYCIEPDSSCGLREQIVKSYHPYKYGLRLWDGENLQALEEVSPLVERLIEPNLSSWLIYPKEIEGELKKAIENLKIKHN
;
A
#
# COMPACT_ATOMS: atom_id res chain seq x y z
N MET A 1 -5.43 -18.66 -14.04
CA MET A 1 -4.46 -18.93 -12.97
C MET A 1 -4.48 -20.43 -12.64
N LYS A 2 -3.34 -21.13 -12.69
CA LYS A 2 -3.25 -22.51 -12.17
C LYS A 2 -3.52 -22.46 -10.65
N LYS A 3 -4.39 -23.32 -10.16
CA LYS A 3 -4.58 -23.49 -8.72
C LYS A 3 -3.30 -24.13 -8.16
N MET A 4 -2.67 -23.46 -7.21
CA MET A 4 -1.54 -24.01 -6.45
C MET A 4 -2.07 -25.10 -5.52
N SER A 5 -1.37 -26.22 -5.40
CA SER A 5 -1.73 -27.25 -4.42
C SER A 5 -1.46 -26.76 -3.00
N LEU A 6 -2.12 -27.37 -2.01
CA LEU A 6 -1.87 -27.05 -0.61
C LEU A 6 -0.42 -27.38 -0.21
N GLU A 7 0.13 -28.47 -0.75
CA GLU A 7 1.51 -28.90 -0.50
C GLU A 7 2.50 -27.89 -1.06
N ASP A 8 2.31 -27.39 -2.30
CA ASP A 8 3.15 -26.35 -2.90
C ASP A 8 3.06 -25.04 -2.12
N PHE A 9 1.87 -24.70 -1.59
CA PHE A 9 1.68 -23.51 -0.77
C PHE A 9 2.43 -23.62 0.56
N LEU A 10 2.34 -24.77 1.24
CA LEU A 10 3.03 -25.00 2.52
C LEU A 10 4.55 -25.14 2.36
N ALA A 11 5.02 -25.62 1.21
CA ALA A 11 6.43 -25.72 0.90
C ALA A 11 7.08 -24.37 0.55
N ASN A 12 6.29 -23.36 0.21
CA ASN A 12 6.77 -22.02 -0.16
C ASN A 12 6.91 -21.13 1.08
N ASP A 13 7.91 -21.42 1.90
CA ASP A 13 8.27 -20.63 3.07
C ASP A 13 9.16 -19.42 2.74
N ASP A 14 9.52 -18.63 3.76
CA ASP A 14 10.37 -17.46 3.62
C ASP A 14 11.78 -17.80 3.11
N VAL A 15 12.29 -18.99 3.42
CA VAL A 15 13.62 -19.45 2.99
C VAL A 15 13.62 -19.73 1.49
N VAL A 16 12.61 -20.46 1.00
CA VAL A 16 12.41 -20.74 -0.43
C VAL A 16 12.19 -19.43 -1.20
N THR A 17 11.33 -18.56 -0.70
CA THR A 17 11.10 -17.24 -1.29
C THR A 17 12.39 -16.42 -1.34
N GLY A 18 13.14 -16.35 -0.26
CA GLY A 18 14.44 -15.67 -0.19
C GLY A 18 15.45 -16.22 -1.18
N TYR A 19 15.54 -17.56 -1.31
CA TYR A 19 16.39 -18.21 -2.32
C TYR A 19 16.02 -17.78 -3.74
N HIS A 20 14.75 -17.80 -4.08
CA HIS A 20 14.28 -17.39 -5.41
C HIS A 20 14.56 -15.92 -5.69
N ILE A 21 14.35 -15.01 -4.75
CA ILE A 21 14.67 -13.58 -4.90
C ILE A 21 16.17 -13.41 -5.15
N ASN A 22 17.04 -14.11 -4.41
CA ASN A 22 18.47 -14.10 -4.63
C ASN A 22 18.86 -14.63 -6.01
N LYS A 23 18.21 -15.67 -6.50
CA LYS A 23 18.45 -16.23 -7.83
C LYS A 23 17.96 -15.30 -8.94
N TRP A 24 16.79 -14.70 -8.79
CA TRP A 24 16.17 -13.84 -9.80
C TRP A 24 16.88 -12.49 -9.99
N GLN A 25 17.75 -12.07 -9.07
CA GLN A 25 18.58 -10.88 -9.33
C GLN A 25 19.50 -11.04 -10.55
N TYR A 26 19.72 -12.28 -11.02
CA TYR A 26 20.49 -12.61 -12.22
C TYR A 26 19.58 -13.06 -13.39
N SER A 27 18.29 -12.79 -13.31
CA SER A 27 17.32 -13.12 -14.36
C SER A 27 17.62 -12.35 -15.65
N ASN A 28 17.31 -12.95 -16.79
CA ASN A 28 17.34 -12.28 -18.10
C ASN A 28 16.24 -11.23 -18.26
N SER A 29 15.22 -11.23 -17.38
CA SER A 29 14.22 -10.18 -17.31
C SER A 29 14.77 -8.99 -16.51
N ASP A 30 15.04 -7.88 -17.18
CA ASP A 30 15.61 -6.67 -16.57
C ASP A 30 14.74 -6.15 -15.41
N ASN A 31 13.41 -6.15 -15.58
CA ASN A 31 12.49 -5.70 -14.55
C ASN A 31 12.54 -6.58 -13.30
N LEU A 32 12.49 -7.92 -13.47
CA LEU A 32 12.57 -8.85 -12.35
C LEU A 32 13.93 -8.76 -11.64
N SER A 33 15.02 -8.75 -12.40
CA SER A 33 16.37 -8.59 -11.87
C SER A 33 16.51 -7.30 -11.06
N ARG A 34 16.01 -6.18 -11.58
CA ARG A 34 16.05 -4.86 -10.93
C ARG A 34 15.24 -4.86 -9.63
N LEU A 35 14.02 -5.41 -9.64
CA LEU A 35 13.18 -5.49 -8.45
C LEU A 35 13.84 -6.35 -7.34
N CYS A 36 14.39 -7.50 -7.70
CA CYS A 36 15.09 -8.36 -6.75
C CYS A 36 16.34 -7.69 -6.18
N LYS A 37 17.14 -7.01 -7.01
CA LYS A 37 18.29 -6.22 -6.55
C LYS A 37 17.89 -5.09 -5.61
N ARG A 38 16.79 -4.37 -5.92
CA ARG A 38 16.25 -3.31 -5.03
C ARG A 38 15.83 -3.89 -3.69
N PHE A 39 15.16 -5.05 -3.69
CA PHE A 39 14.73 -5.73 -2.47
C PHE A 39 15.92 -6.15 -1.59
N ILE A 40 16.90 -6.84 -2.17
CA ILE A 40 18.09 -7.33 -1.45
C ILE A 40 18.90 -6.17 -0.88
N ASN A 41 19.09 -5.10 -1.66
CA ASN A 41 19.86 -3.92 -1.24
C ASN A 41 19.02 -2.93 -0.40
N ARG A 42 17.81 -3.29 -0.01
CA ARG A 42 16.87 -2.44 0.75
C ARG A 42 16.63 -1.06 0.12
N ASN A 43 16.75 -0.96 -1.21
CA ASN A 43 16.38 0.23 -1.97
C ASN A 43 14.90 0.13 -2.38
N LEU A 44 14.03 0.09 -1.37
CA LEU A 44 12.60 -0.11 -1.55
C LEU A 44 11.92 1.14 -2.11
N LEU A 45 10.76 0.92 -2.72
CA LEU A 45 9.86 2.00 -3.13
C LEU A 45 9.39 2.77 -1.89
N LYS A 46 9.09 4.05 -2.08
CA LYS A 46 8.51 4.92 -1.07
C LYS A 46 6.99 4.95 -1.20
N ALA A 47 6.32 5.20 -0.10
CA ALA A 47 4.87 5.40 -0.06
C ALA A 47 4.57 6.76 0.59
N LEU A 48 3.78 7.58 -0.10
CA LEU A 48 3.30 8.86 0.40
C LEU A 48 1.78 8.77 0.62
N ASN A 49 1.34 9.12 1.82
CA ASN A 49 -0.09 9.21 2.09
C ASN A 49 -0.66 10.45 1.39
N ILE A 50 -1.63 10.22 0.52
CA ILE A 50 -2.34 11.26 -0.25
C ILE A 50 -3.85 11.19 -0.06
N SER A 51 -4.31 10.57 1.04
CA SER A 51 -5.73 10.35 1.34
C SER A 51 -6.51 11.66 1.42
N SER A 52 -5.89 12.74 1.89
CA SER A 52 -6.51 14.05 2.01
C SER A 52 -6.68 14.79 0.68
N LEU A 53 -6.10 14.30 -0.41
CA LEU A 53 -6.17 14.96 -1.71
C LEU A 53 -7.39 14.49 -2.50
N PRO A 54 -8.04 15.38 -3.29
CA PRO A 54 -9.06 15.00 -4.26
C PRO A 54 -8.56 13.94 -5.24
N LEU A 55 -9.48 13.13 -5.77
CA LEU A 55 -9.15 12.05 -6.70
C LEU A 55 -8.37 12.53 -7.92
N GLU A 56 -8.75 13.68 -8.48
CA GLU A 56 -8.09 14.31 -9.64
C GLU A 56 -6.61 14.57 -9.34
N ILE A 57 -6.30 15.19 -8.20
CA ILE A 57 -4.92 15.46 -7.78
C ILE A 57 -4.15 14.16 -7.51
N ARG A 58 -4.80 13.12 -6.99
CA ARG A 58 -4.16 11.80 -6.81
C ARG A 58 -3.74 11.19 -8.14
N LEU A 59 -4.62 11.25 -9.15
CA LEU A 59 -4.35 10.74 -10.50
C LEU A 59 -3.26 11.57 -11.21
N GLU A 60 -3.30 12.90 -11.09
CA GLU A 60 -2.24 13.77 -11.62
C GLU A 60 -0.90 13.51 -10.92
N SER A 61 -0.91 13.25 -9.61
CA SER A 61 0.30 12.91 -8.86
C SER A 61 0.92 11.60 -9.34
N LEU A 62 0.09 10.58 -9.65
CA LEU A 62 0.56 9.34 -10.25
C LEU A 62 1.16 9.58 -11.66
N ALA A 63 0.48 10.36 -12.50
CA ALA A 63 0.99 10.70 -13.83
C ALA A 63 2.36 11.42 -13.73
N LYS A 64 2.51 12.36 -12.80
CA LYS A 64 3.81 13.03 -12.55
C LYS A 64 4.88 12.07 -12.06
N ALA A 65 4.53 11.14 -11.16
CA ALA A 65 5.47 10.12 -10.68
C ALA A 65 5.98 9.24 -11.82
N ARG A 66 5.10 8.84 -12.76
CA ARG A 66 5.47 8.04 -13.94
C ARG A 66 6.42 8.79 -14.85
N ILE A 67 6.10 10.03 -15.21
CA ILE A 67 6.96 10.89 -16.06
C ILE A 67 8.33 11.08 -15.42
N LEU A 68 8.38 11.35 -14.11
CA LEU A 68 9.65 11.51 -13.42
C LEU A 68 10.43 10.18 -13.38
N SER A 69 9.78 9.04 -13.20
CA SER A 69 10.45 7.74 -13.22
C SER A 69 11.11 7.45 -14.57
N GLU A 70 10.42 7.75 -15.68
CA GLU A 70 10.99 7.63 -17.04
C GLU A 70 12.23 8.51 -17.22
N LYS A 71 12.19 9.75 -16.72
CA LYS A 71 13.35 10.67 -16.74
C LYS A 71 14.57 10.07 -16.04
N TYR A 72 14.38 9.25 -15.00
CA TYR A 72 15.43 8.56 -14.26
C TYR A 72 15.70 7.14 -14.78
N CYS A 73 15.20 6.78 -15.97
CA CYS A 73 15.34 5.46 -16.56
C CYS A 73 14.82 4.32 -15.68
N ILE A 74 13.76 4.60 -14.89
CA ILE A 74 13.08 3.63 -14.05
C ILE A 74 11.75 3.27 -14.68
N GLU A 75 11.47 1.97 -14.85
CA GLU A 75 10.23 1.48 -15.44
C GLU A 75 9.01 1.88 -14.59
N PRO A 76 8.07 2.74 -15.08
CA PRO A 76 6.98 3.26 -14.30
C PRO A 76 5.98 2.21 -13.84
N ASP A 77 5.66 1.23 -14.71
CA ASP A 77 4.63 0.22 -14.43
C ASP A 77 5.01 -0.71 -13.27
N SER A 78 6.29 -0.92 -13.07
CA SER A 78 6.81 -1.73 -11.96
C SER A 78 7.18 -0.93 -10.71
N SER A 79 7.17 0.40 -10.77
CA SER A 79 7.71 1.27 -9.71
C SER A 79 6.78 2.37 -9.22
N CYS A 80 5.72 2.69 -9.98
CA CYS A 80 4.74 3.72 -9.61
C CYS A 80 3.34 3.15 -9.56
N GLY A 81 2.58 3.50 -8.51
CA GLY A 81 1.21 3.05 -8.37
C GLY A 81 0.43 3.83 -7.32
N LEU A 82 -0.90 3.78 -7.45
CA LEU A 82 -1.83 4.18 -6.39
C LEU A 82 -2.31 2.91 -5.68
N ARG A 83 -2.22 2.91 -4.37
CA ARG A 83 -2.81 1.88 -3.52
C ARG A 83 -3.93 2.51 -2.71
N GLU A 84 -5.15 2.12 -2.99
CA GLU A 84 -6.31 2.48 -2.20
C GLU A 84 -6.72 1.30 -1.33
N GLN A 85 -6.98 1.57 -0.07
CA GLN A 85 -7.37 0.57 0.89
C GLN A 85 -8.47 1.13 1.80
N ILE A 86 -9.56 0.40 1.89
CA ILE A 86 -10.59 0.66 2.89
C ILE A 86 -10.25 -0.22 4.09
N VAL A 87 -9.90 0.42 5.19
CA VAL A 87 -9.59 -0.27 6.44
C VAL A 87 -10.75 -0.03 7.41
N LYS A 88 -11.32 -1.12 7.90
CA LYS A 88 -12.18 -1.11 9.07
C LYS A 88 -11.37 -1.71 10.21
N SER A 89 -11.09 -0.92 11.21
CA SER A 89 -10.23 -1.34 12.32
C SER A 89 -10.96 -2.26 13.29
N TYR A 90 -12.28 -2.18 13.34
CA TYR A 90 -13.14 -3.06 14.13
C TYR A 90 -14.31 -3.57 13.28
N HIS A 91 -14.56 -4.87 13.36
CA HIS A 91 -15.70 -5.53 12.74
C HIS A 91 -16.58 -6.12 13.84
N PRO A 92 -17.73 -5.51 14.14
CA PRO A 92 -18.71 -6.16 15.00
C PRO A 92 -19.10 -7.51 14.35
N TYR A 93 -18.87 -8.59 15.07
CA TYR A 93 -19.33 -9.89 14.59
C TYR A 93 -20.62 -10.30 15.33
N LYS A 94 -21.36 -11.25 14.79
CA LYS A 94 -22.70 -11.64 15.21
C LYS A 94 -22.91 -11.82 16.73
N TYR A 95 -21.82 -12.07 17.47
CA TYR A 95 -21.81 -12.20 18.93
C TYR A 95 -20.86 -11.22 19.61
N GLY A 96 -20.50 -10.11 19.00
CA GLY A 96 -19.55 -9.08 19.41
C GLY A 96 -19.22 -9.00 20.91
N LEU A 97 -18.20 -8.28 21.27
CA LEU A 97 -17.91 -8.04 22.68
C LEU A 97 -19.08 -7.29 23.33
N ARG A 98 -19.63 -7.85 24.40
CA ARG A 98 -20.70 -7.22 25.14
C ARG A 98 -20.23 -6.89 26.56
N LEU A 99 -20.63 -5.73 27.04
CA LEU A 99 -20.39 -5.28 28.40
C LEU A 99 -21.66 -5.44 29.22
N TRP A 100 -21.49 -5.91 30.43
CA TRP A 100 -22.56 -5.96 31.43
C TRP A 100 -22.52 -4.67 32.25
N ASP A 101 -23.59 -3.88 32.22
CA ASP A 101 -23.69 -2.60 32.93
C ASP A 101 -24.28 -2.76 34.35
N GLY A 102 -24.58 -3.98 34.78
CA GLY A 102 -25.27 -4.32 36.04
C GLY A 102 -26.71 -4.76 35.85
N GLU A 103 -27.34 -4.43 34.70
CA GLU A 103 -28.71 -4.76 34.38
C GLU A 103 -28.86 -5.40 33.02
N ASN A 104 -28.10 -4.92 32.01
CA ASN A 104 -28.22 -5.34 30.62
C ASN A 104 -26.87 -5.63 29.98
N LEU A 105 -26.88 -6.47 28.91
CA LEU A 105 -25.75 -6.69 28.03
C LEU A 105 -25.80 -5.68 26.88
N GLN A 106 -24.87 -4.74 26.85
CA GLN A 106 -24.73 -3.73 25.80
C GLN A 106 -23.58 -4.08 24.85
N ALA A 107 -23.70 -3.76 23.57
CA ALA A 107 -22.63 -3.94 22.62
C ALA A 107 -21.50 -2.93 22.92
N LEU A 108 -20.23 -3.36 22.79
CA LEU A 108 -19.07 -2.51 23.07
C LEU A 108 -19.06 -1.23 22.23
N GLU A 109 -19.50 -1.34 20.99
CA GLU A 109 -19.62 -0.22 20.04
C GLU A 109 -20.68 0.82 20.44
N GLU A 110 -21.71 0.42 21.20
CA GLU A 110 -22.76 1.32 21.70
C GLU A 110 -22.31 2.10 22.92
N VAL A 111 -21.40 1.53 23.70
CA VAL A 111 -20.95 2.09 24.98
C VAL A 111 -19.65 2.90 24.83
N SER A 112 -18.82 2.58 23.83
CA SER A 112 -17.52 3.21 23.65
C SER A 112 -17.47 4.05 22.36
N PRO A 113 -17.47 5.40 22.46
CA PRO A 113 -17.32 6.28 21.29
C PRO A 113 -16.01 6.06 20.51
N LEU A 114 -14.99 5.49 21.17
CA LEU A 114 -13.73 5.13 20.51
C LEU A 114 -13.93 3.93 19.60
N VAL A 115 -14.66 2.91 20.06
CA VAL A 115 -14.93 1.70 19.29
C VAL A 115 -15.92 1.99 18.14
N GLU A 116 -16.92 2.83 18.38
CA GLU A 116 -17.85 3.31 17.36
C GLU A 116 -17.07 3.91 16.16
N ARG A 117 -16.09 4.78 16.41
CA ARG A 117 -15.23 5.36 15.36
C ARG A 117 -14.36 4.34 14.62
N LEU A 118 -14.03 3.21 15.25
CA LEU A 118 -13.25 2.16 14.61
C LEU A 118 -14.06 1.32 13.61
N ILE A 119 -15.39 1.40 13.65
CA ILE A 119 -16.29 0.74 12.71
C ILE A 119 -16.34 1.51 11.39
N GLU A 120 -16.19 2.83 11.44
CA GLU A 120 -16.22 3.66 10.24
C GLU A 120 -15.10 3.25 9.27
N PRO A 121 -15.44 3.04 7.99
CA PRO A 121 -14.43 2.71 7.00
C PRO A 121 -13.50 3.89 6.76
N ASN A 122 -12.22 3.71 7.05
CA ASN A 122 -11.20 4.70 6.74
C ASN A 122 -10.58 4.39 5.37
N LEU A 123 -10.83 5.27 4.41
CA LEU A 123 -10.20 5.20 3.10
C LEU A 123 -8.79 5.80 3.19
N SER A 124 -7.79 4.98 2.96
CA SER A 124 -6.41 5.44 2.83
C SER A 124 -5.91 5.26 1.40
N SER A 125 -5.29 6.31 0.87
CA SER A 125 -4.70 6.32 -0.47
C SER A 125 -3.21 6.62 -0.37
N TRP A 126 -2.41 5.74 -0.98
CA TRP A 126 -0.97 5.82 -0.97
C TRP A 126 -0.43 5.90 -2.39
N LEU A 127 0.41 6.90 -2.64
CA LEU A 127 1.21 6.98 -3.87
C LEU A 127 2.52 6.26 -3.62
N ILE A 128 2.77 5.22 -4.42
CA ILE A 128 4.00 4.43 -4.40
C ILE A 128 4.91 4.93 -5.51
N TYR A 129 6.20 5.15 -5.21
CA TYR A 129 7.16 5.70 -6.17
C TYR A 129 8.61 5.34 -5.79
N PRO A 130 9.55 5.42 -6.76
CA PRO A 130 10.97 5.20 -6.49
C PRO A 130 11.56 6.34 -5.65
N LYS A 131 12.47 6.00 -4.73
CA LYS A 131 13.14 6.96 -3.84
C LYS A 131 13.84 8.10 -4.62
N GLU A 132 14.35 7.79 -5.80
CA GLU A 132 15.14 8.68 -6.64
C GLU A 132 14.38 9.95 -7.07
N ILE A 133 13.06 9.85 -7.22
CA ILE A 133 12.21 10.98 -7.65
C ILE A 133 11.57 11.76 -6.49
N GLU A 134 11.83 11.38 -5.22
CA GLU A 134 11.11 11.88 -4.05
C GLU A 134 11.07 13.41 -3.98
N GLY A 135 12.22 14.06 -4.19
CA GLY A 135 12.35 15.52 -4.06
C GLY A 135 11.56 16.29 -5.13
N GLU A 136 11.67 15.85 -6.39
CA GLU A 136 10.95 16.48 -7.51
C GLU A 136 9.45 16.19 -7.43
N LEU A 137 9.07 14.99 -7.02
CA LEU A 137 7.67 14.58 -6.90
C LEU A 137 6.93 15.36 -5.80
N LYS A 138 7.53 15.52 -4.61
CA LYS A 138 6.93 16.30 -3.52
C LYS A 138 6.67 17.75 -3.95
N LYS A 139 7.63 18.40 -4.61
CA LYS A 139 7.45 19.75 -5.16
C LYS A 139 6.33 19.82 -6.19
N ALA A 140 6.26 18.80 -7.08
CA ALA A 140 5.20 18.75 -8.08
C ALA A 140 3.81 18.61 -7.44
N ILE A 141 3.66 17.79 -6.39
CA ILE A 141 2.40 17.62 -5.67
C ILE A 141 2.00 18.93 -4.94
N GLU A 142 2.96 19.62 -4.32
CA GLU A 142 2.69 20.93 -3.69
C GLU A 142 2.17 21.95 -4.71
N ASN A 143 2.78 22.01 -5.88
CA ASN A 143 2.32 22.88 -6.96
C ASN A 143 0.90 22.53 -7.46
N LEU A 144 0.57 21.22 -7.50
CA LEU A 144 -0.79 20.79 -7.83
C LEU A 144 -1.81 21.22 -6.80
N LYS A 145 -1.48 21.16 -5.50
CA LYS A 145 -2.36 21.66 -4.42
C LYS A 145 -2.65 23.13 -4.56
N ILE A 146 -1.63 23.95 -4.86
CA ILE A 146 -1.78 25.40 -5.02
C ILE A 146 -2.65 25.74 -6.24
N LYS A 147 -2.54 24.97 -7.32
CA LYS A 147 -3.31 25.20 -8.55
C LYS A 147 -4.81 24.89 -8.40
N HIS A 148 -5.16 23.99 -7.49
CA HIS A 148 -6.54 23.53 -7.28
C HIS A 148 -7.20 24.11 -6.02
N ASN A 149 -6.53 25.00 -5.28
CA ASN A 149 -7.08 25.87 -4.24
C ASN A 149 -7.45 27.23 -4.83
#